data_f823511ab482615198958a2a6452d206
#
_entry.id   f823511ab482615198958a2a6452d206
#
_cell.length_a   1.000
_cell.length_b   1.000
_cell.length_c   1.000
_cell.angle_alpha   90.00
_cell.angle_beta   90.00
_cell.angle_gamma   90.00
#
_symmetry.space_group_name_H-M   'P 1'
#
loop_
_entity.id
_entity.type
_entity.pdbx_description
1 polymer ?
#
loop_
_entity_poly.entity_id
_entity_poly.type
_entity_poly.pdbx_seq_one_letter_code
_entity_poly.pdbx_strand_id
1 'polypeptide(L)'
;MWEKYPEIHDELKKVEVIIKENIKSRNKLLTEVCRELVLAGGKRLRPAFVIISSKFGEYNGEKATTLAGALEILHTATLVHDDVIDRSKLRRGKETVSERYGIDMAIYTGDFLFTKALMLLTSYKGIDLKGIEKPEIAAKAIKMICEGEVDQYQQRFDPGITTFTYLKRICRKTAVLFAAACSMGAWSAGCPEDTVRILGKFGMYYGMAFQIRDDLIDFVSDSKKEGKPVIKDINEGVITLP
;
A
#
# COMPACT_ATOMS: atom_id res chain seq x y z
N MET A 1 9.91 -15.56 2.53
CA MET A 1 10.80 -14.49 2.06
C MET A 1 11.58 -13.89 3.24
N TRP A 2 10.93 -13.41 4.27
CA TRP A 2 11.55 -12.72 5.42
C TRP A 2 12.21 -13.66 6.43
N GLU A 3 11.99 -14.95 6.35
CA GLU A 3 12.63 -15.98 7.21
C GLU A 3 14.16 -15.95 7.16
N LYS A 4 14.72 -15.46 6.04
CA LYS A 4 16.18 -15.27 5.89
C LYS A 4 16.70 -14.04 6.66
N TYR A 5 15.82 -13.21 7.18
CA TYR A 5 16.11 -11.99 7.92
C TYR A 5 15.32 -11.98 9.24
N PRO A 6 15.76 -12.75 10.26
CA PRO A 6 14.98 -13.00 11.47
C PRO A 6 14.51 -11.73 12.17
N GLU A 7 15.39 -10.72 12.28
CA GLU A 7 15.05 -9.45 12.91
C GLU A 7 13.86 -8.73 12.25
N ILE A 8 13.83 -8.70 10.90
CA ILE A 8 12.73 -8.08 10.16
C ILE A 8 11.48 -8.96 10.27
N HIS A 9 11.65 -10.27 10.22
CA HIS A 9 10.55 -11.22 10.34
C HIS A 9 9.81 -11.08 11.68
N ASP A 10 10.54 -10.94 12.78
CA ASP A 10 9.94 -10.80 14.11
C ASP A 10 9.24 -9.45 14.28
N GLU A 11 9.80 -8.38 13.75
CA GLU A 11 9.11 -7.09 13.70
C GLU A 11 7.82 -7.15 12.86
N LEU A 12 7.85 -7.85 11.72
CA LEU A 12 6.65 -8.04 10.90
C LEU A 12 5.55 -8.85 11.60
N LYS A 13 5.91 -9.82 12.47
CA LYS A 13 4.91 -10.49 13.33
C LYS A 13 4.22 -9.51 14.27
N LYS A 14 4.97 -8.56 14.86
CA LYS A 14 4.39 -7.52 15.71
C LYS A 14 3.44 -6.62 14.90
N VAL A 15 3.82 -6.26 13.68
CA VAL A 15 2.94 -5.51 12.76
C VAL A 15 1.63 -6.26 12.51
N GLU A 16 1.68 -7.57 12.28
CA GLU A 16 0.47 -8.39 12.10
C GLU A 16 -0.46 -8.35 13.33
N VAL A 17 0.10 -8.33 14.53
CA VAL A 17 -0.68 -8.19 15.78
C VAL A 17 -1.35 -6.82 15.81
N ILE A 18 -0.59 -5.74 15.56
CA ILE A 18 -1.10 -4.37 15.53
C ILE A 18 -2.25 -4.23 14.53
N ILE A 19 -2.08 -4.76 13.30
CA ILE A 19 -3.13 -4.72 12.29
C ILE A 19 -4.39 -5.42 12.80
N LYS A 20 -4.27 -6.67 13.29
CA LYS A 20 -5.41 -7.46 13.78
C LYS A 20 -6.17 -6.79 14.93
N GLU A 21 -5.47 -6.08 15.81
CA GLU A 21 -6.09 -5.37 16.92
C GLU A 21 -6.83 -4.11 16.46
N ASN A 22 -6.30 -3.41 15.48
CA ASN A 22 -6.83 -2.13 15.04
C ASN A 22 -7.97 -2.21 14.01
N ILE A 23 -8.13 -3.33 13.30
CA ILE A 23 -9.25 -3.55 12.37
C ILE A 23 -10.56 -3.98 13.05
N LYS A 24 -10.59 -4.08 14.39
CA LYS A 24 -11.81 -4.42 15.13
C LYS A 24 -12.86 -3.31 15.07
N SER A 25 -14.12 -3.70 14.89
CA SER A 25 -15.30 -2.85 14.88
C SER A 25 -16.32 -3.36 15.90
N ARG A 26 -17.27 -2.48 16.31
CA ARG A 26 -18.48 -2.93 17.02
C ARG A 26 -19.38 -3.79 16.14
N ASN A 27 -19.34 -3.57 14.84
CA ASN A 27 -20.04 -4.40 13.86
C ASN A 27 -19.23 -5.69 13.60
N LYS A 28 -19.82 -6.85 13.91
CA LYS A 28 -19.15 -8.15 13.79
C LYS A 28 -18.82 -8.52 12.33
N LEU A 29 -19.76 -8.25 11.41
CA LEU A 29 -19.55 -8.53 9.97
C LEU A 29 -18.36 -7.73 9.42
N LEU A 30 -18.31 -6.42 9.71
CA LEU A 30 -17.21 -5.56 9.28
C LEU A 30 -15.86 -6.04 9.84
N THR A 31 -15.83 -6.49 11.09
CA THR A 31 -14.62 -7.08 11.70
C THR A 31 -14.19 -8.35 10.98
N GLU A 32 -15.14 -9.22 10.62
CA GLU A 32 -14.87 -10.48 9.91
C GLU A 32 -14.31 -10.22 8.52
N VAL A 33 -14.95 -9.34 7.74
CA VAL A 33 -14.49 -8.94 6.40
C VAL A 33 -13.07 -8.35 6.46
N CYS A 34 -12.81 -7.41 7.37
CA CYS A 34 -11.47 -6.84 7.53
C CYS A 34 -10.43 -7.91 7.93
N ARG A 35 -10.81 -8.86 8.80
CA ARG A 35 -9.94 -9.96 9.20
C ARG A 35 -9.60 -10.89 8.03
N GLU A 36 -10.57 -11.23 7.18
CA GLU A 36 -10.35 -12.05 5.99
C GLU A 36 -9.36 -11.37 5.03
N LEU A 37 -9.49 -10.06 4.80
CA LEU A 37 -8.57 -9.27 3.98
C LEU A 37 -7.13 -9.33 4.49
N VAL A 38 -6.93 -9.14 5.78
CA VAL A 38 -5.61 -9.18 6.42
C VAL A 38 -5.02 -10.61 6.36
N LEU A 39 -5.84 -11.64 6.62
CA LEU A 39 -5.43 -13.06 6.56
C LEU A 39 -5.19 -13.56 5.14
N ALA A 40 -5.68 -12.86 4.10
CA ALA A 40 -5.34 -13.17 2.72
C ALA A 40 -3.84 -13.02 2.42
N GLY A 41 -3.08 -12.50 3.38
CA GLY A 41 -1.63 -12.46 3.35
C GLY A 41 -1.07 -11.40 2.40
N GLY A 42 0.24 -11.48 2.18
CA GLY A 42 0.99 -10.60 1.32
C GLY A 42 2.47 -10.62 1.67
N LYS A 43 3.31 -10.07 0.79
CA LYS A 43 4.78 -10.04 1.01
C LYS A 43 5.19 -9.04 2.10
N ARG A 44 4.27 -8.21 2.60
CA ARG A 44 4.51 -7.18 3.63
C ARG A 44 5.71 -6.28 3.30
N LEU A 45 5.88 -5.94 2.03
CA LEU A 45 7.01 -5.13 1.58
C LEU A 45 6.98 -3.72 2.19
N ARG A 46 5.83 -3.04 2.15
CA ARG A 46 5.71 -1.68 2.69
C ARG A 46 5.99 -1.62 4.19
N PRO A 47 5.41 -2.48 5.03
CA PRO A 47 5.81 -2.61 6.43
C PRO A 47 7.30 -2.85 6.63
N ALA A 48 7.89 -3.75 5.84
CA ALA A 48 9.32 -4.04 5.93
C ALA A 48 10.18 -2.81 5.59
N PHE A 49 9.78 -2.02 4.58
CA PHE A 49 10.49 -0.77 4.24
C PHE A 49 10.40 0.28 5.36
N VAL A 50 9.28 0.38 6.07
CA VAL A 50 9.20 1.24 7.28
C VAL A 50 10.21 0.78 8.33
N ILE A 51 10.20 -0.51 8.65
CA ILE A 51 11.08 -1.09 9.68
C ILE A 51 12.55 -0.92 9.29
N ILE A 52 12.93 -1.27 8.06
CA ILE A 52 14.32 -1.17 7.58
C ILE A 52 14.79 0.28 7.60
N SER A 53 13.96 1.22 7.11
CA SER A 53 14.32 2.62 7.07
C SER A 53 14.43 3.24 8.46
N SER A 54 13.68 2.77 9.44
CA SER A 54 13.81 3.21 10.83
C SER A 54 15.10 2.76 11.51
N LYS A 55 15.78 1.76 10.97
CA LYS A 55 17.09 1.29 11.48
C LYS A 55 18.27 2.21 11.08
N PHE A 56 18.03 3.25 10.27
CA PHE A 56 19.05 4.25 9.92
C PHE A 56 19.23 5.33 10.98
N GLY A 57 18.36 5.40 11.98
CA GLY A 57 18.44 6.30 13.12
C GLY A 57 18.25 5.61 14.45
N GLU A 58 17.69 6.30 15.43
CA GLU A 58 17.35 5.73 16.74
C GLU A 58 16.11 4.85 16.62
N TYR A 59 16.32 3.56 16.46
CA TYR A 59 15.25 2.59 16.27
C TYR A 59 14.35 2.48 17.49
N ASN A 60 13.07 2.77 17.30
CA ASN A 60 12.00 2.50 18.26
C ASN A 60 11.02 1.50 17.67
N GLY A 61 11.05 0.25 18.16
CA GLY A 61 10.26 -0.85 17.59
C GLY A 61 8.75 -0.61 17.68
N GLU A 62 8.23 -0.05 18.77
CA GLU A 62 6.80 0.25 18.94
C GLU A 62 6.34 1.29 17.91
N LYS A 63 7.10 2.36 17.76
CA LYS A 63 6.81 3.42 16.79
C LYS A 63 6.89 2.91 15.35
N ALA A 64 7.95 2.20 15.01
CA ALA A 64 8.16 1.66 13.67
C ALA A 64 7.07 0.65 13.28
N THR A 65 6.72 -0.29 14.17
CA THR A 65 5.70 -1.30 13.90
C THR A 65 4.28 -0.71 13.85
N THR A 66 3.99 0.32 14.64
CA THR A 66 2.70 1.05 14.57
C THR A 66 2.55 1.77 13.23
N LEU A 67 3.57 2.51 12.79
CA LEU A 67 3.57 3.17 11.48
C LEU A 67 3.49 2.17 10.32
N ALA A 68 4.22 1.05 10.42
CA ALA A 68 4.17 -0.02 9.45
C ALA A 68 2.78 -0.66 9.35
N GLY A 69 2.11 -0.87 10.49
CA GLY A 69 0.74 -1.36 10.57
C GLY A 69 -0.26 -0.39 9.96
N ALA A 70 -0.15 0.89 10.28
CA ALA A 70 -1.00 1.93 9.71
C ALA A 70 -0.88 2.00 8.18
N LEU A 71 0.34 1.94 7.66
CA LEU A 71 0.59 1.98 6.22
C LEU A 71 0.07 0.74 5.49
N GLU A 72 0.15 -0.43 6.10
CA GLU A 72 -0.40 -1.67 5.51
C GLU A 72 -1.93 -1.69 5.54
N ILE A 73 -2.56 -1.16 6.61
CA ILE A 73 -4.02 -0.98 6.66
C ILE A 73 -4.45 0.00 5.57
N LEU A 74 -3.73 1.12 5.41
CA LEU A 74 -3.98 2.09 4.35
C LEU A 74 -3.87 1.46 2.96
N HIS A 75 -2.81 0.70 2.71
CA HIS A 75 -2.65 -0.03 1.45
C HIS A 75 -3.78 -1.05 1.21
N THR A 76 -4.22 -1.73 2.27
CA THR A 76 -5.34 -2.69 2.16
C THR A 76 -6.63 -1.96 1.79
N ALA A 77 -6.87 -0.76 2.33
CA ALA A 77 -8.01 0.09 1.98
C ALA A 77 -8.00 0.46 0.49
N THR A 78 -6.85 0.90 -0.04
CA THR A 78 -6.75 1.21 -1.48
C THR A 78 -7.05 -0.01 -2.35
N LEU A 79 -6.54 -1.19 -1.97
CA LEU A 79 -6.81 -2.42 -2.73
C LEU A 79 -8.29 -2.80 -2.75
N VAL A 80 -9.04 -2.55 -1.66
CA VAL A 80 -10.49 -2.82 -1.62
C VAL A 80 -11.25 -1.87 -2.56
N HIS A 81 -10.88 -0.59 -2.60
CA HIS A 81 -11.47 0.38 -3.51
C HIS A 81 -11.08 0.09 -4.97
N ASP A 82 -9.83 -0.27 -5.23
CA ASP A 82 -9.37 -0.68 -6.56
C ASP A 82 -10.17 -1.88 -7.10
N ASP A 83 -10.43 -2.89 -6.24
CA ASP A 83 -11.24 -4.05 -6.62
C ASP A 83 -12.66 -3.68 -7.05
N VAL A 84 -13.25 -2.63 -6.46
CA VAL A 84 -14.56 -2.09 -6.88
C VAL A 84 -14.45 -1.38 -8.23
N ILE A 85 -13.45 -0.49 -8.39
CA ILE A 85 -13.25 0.31 -9.60
C ILE A 85 -12.95 -0.58 -10.80
N ASP A 86 -12.10 -1.59 -10.60
CA ASP A 86 -11.67 -2.56 -11.63
C ASP A 86 -12.66 -3.71 -11.81
N ARG A 87 -13.76 -3.74 -11.04
CA ARG A 87 -14.74 -4.84 -11.03
C ARG A 87 -14.08 -6.21 -10.88
N SER A 88 -13.01 -6.28 -10.11
CA SER A 88 -12.22 -7.48 -9.91
C SER A 88 -12.98 -8.50 -9.08
N LYS A 89 -13.14 -9.72 -9.60
CA LYS A 89 -13.83 -10.81 -8.89
C LYS A 89 -12.91 -11.55 -7.92
N LEU A 90 -11.64 -11.67 -8.26
CA LEU A 90 -10.65 -12.42 -7.50
C LEU A 90 -9.42 -11.57 -7.17
N ARG A 91 -8.92 -11.71 -5.94
CA ARG A 91 -7.65 -11.17 -5.48
C ARG A 91 -6.88 -12.25 -4.71
N ARG A 92 -5.67 -12.55 -5.16
CA ARG A 92 -4.84 -13.62 -4.56
C ARG A 92 -5.56 -14.97 -4.48
N GLY A 93 -6.35 -15.31 -5.50
CA GLY A 93 -7.10 -16.56 -5.57
C GLY A 93 -8.34 -16.67 -4.68
N LYS A 94 -8.73 -15.57 -4.01
CA LYS A 94 -9.97 -15.46 -3.21
C LYS A 94 -10.92 -14.44 -3.83
N GLU A 95 -12.21 -14.60 -3.59
CA GLU A 95 -13.21 -13.61 -3.96
C GLU A 95 -12.91 -12.25 -3.31
N THR A 96 -13.13 -11.17 -4.06
CA THR A 96 -13.04 -9.80 -3.54
C THR A 96 -14.21 -9.51 -2.59
N VAL A 97 -14.09 -8.45 -1.78
CA VAL A 97 -15.20 -8.03 -0.90
C VAL A 97 -16.43 -7.65 -1.74
N SER A 98 -16.22 -6.99 -2.89
CA SER A 98 -17.31 -6.59 -3.79
C SER A 98 -18.03 -7.78 -4.42
N GLU A 99 -17.33 -8.85 -4.76
CA GLU A 99 -17.94 -10.06 -5.31
C GLU A 99 -18.72 -10.84 -4.25
N ARG A 100 -18.16 -10.96 -3.04
CA ARG A 100 -18.74 -11.79 -1.98
C ARG A 100 -19.84 -11.09 -1.17
N TYR A 101 -19.70 -9.80 -0.91
CA TYR A 101 -20.58 -9.05 -0.01
C TYR A 101 -21.28 -7.85 -0.66
N GLY A 102 -21.00 -7.61 -1.93
CA GLY A 102 -21.53 -6.49 -2.70
C GLY A 102 -20.68 -5.22 -2.63
N ILE A 103 -20.93 -4.32 -3.59
CA ILE A 103 -20.16 -3.07 -3.79
C ILE A 103 -20.23 -2.16 -2.57
N ASP A 104 -21.43 -1.99 -1.99
CA ASP A 104 -21.64 -1.11 -0.84
C ASP A 104 -20.77 -1.54 0.35
N MET A 105 -20.73 -2.87 0.61
CA MET A 105 -19.92 -3.40 1.70
C MET A 105 -18.42 -3.21 1.43
N ALA A 106 -17.98 -3.32 0.17
CA ALA A 106 -16.59 -3.04 -0.18
C ALA A 106 -16.22 -1.57 0.05
N ILE A 107 -17.07 -0.63 -0.35
CA ILE A 107 -16.86 0.80 -0.12
C ILE A 107 -16.76 1.08 1.39
N TYR A 108 -17.74 0.63 2.19
CA TYR A 108 -17.70 0.83 3.65
C TYR A 108 -16.49 0.17 4.30
N THR A 109 -16.05 -0.99 3.81
CA THR A 109 -14.86 -1.66 4.32
C THR A 109 -13.60 -0.85 4.03
N GLY A 110 -13.45 -0.33 2.82
CA GLY A 110 -12.34 0.54 2.44
C GLY A 110 -12.30 1.81 3.28
N ASP A 111 -13.43 2.52 3.42
CA ASP A 111 -13.55 3.74 4.23
C ASP A 111 -13.23 3.49 5.71
N PHE A 112 -13.70 2.37 6.24
CA PHE A 112 -13.39 1.97 7.60
C PHE A 112 -11.89 1.73 7.79
N LEU A 113 -11.25 1.00 6.88
CA LEU A 113 -9.81 0.75 6.93
C LEU A 113 -9.01 2.05 6.77
N PHE A 114 -9.42 2.97 5.90
CA PHE A 114 -8.83 4.30 5.78
C PHE A 114 -8.88 5.04 7.13
N THR A 115 -10.05 5.06 7.75
CA THR A 115 -10.25 5.71 9.06
C THR A 115 -9.35 5.07 10.12
N LYS A 116 -9.24 3.74 10.14
CA LYS A 116 -8.38 3.03 11.09
C LYS A 116 -6.90 3.34 10.90
N ALA A 117 -6.44 3.43 9.64
CA ALA A 117 -5.07 3.84 9.33
C ALA A 117 -4.78 5.27 9.83
N LEU A 118 -5.69 6.21 9.59
CA LEU A 118 -5.56 7.59 10.08
C LEU A 118 -5.56 7.67 11.60
N MET A 119 -6.44 6.92 12.27
CA MET A 119 -6.46 6.85 13.73
C MET A 119 -5.12 6.35 14.28
N LEU A 120 -4.54 5.29 13.69
CA LEU A 120 -3.22 4.80 14.10
C LEU A 120 -2.12 5.83 13.89
N LEU A 121 -2.12 6.54 12.77
CA LEU A 121 -1.15 7.59 12.47
C LEU A 121 -1.23 8.77 13.44
N THR A 122 -2.44 9.07 13.95
CA THR A 122 -2.67 10.23 14.83
C THR A 122 -2.70 9.90 16.32
N SER A 123 -2.94 8.65 16.71
CA SER A 123 -3.10 8.24 18.11
C SER A 123 -1.81 7.94 18.86
N TYR A 124 -0.67 7.97 18.18
CA TYR A 124 0.60 7.69 18.82
C TYR A 124 1.01 8.83 19.76
N LYS A 125 0.85 8.59 21.09
CA LYS A 125 1.08 9.55 22.18
C LYS A 125 2.52 10.11 22.27
N GLY A 126 3.48 9.54 21.56
CA GLY A 126 4.87 10.02 21.48
C GLY A 126 5.12 11.02 20.35
N ILE A 127 4.09 11.36 19.60
CA ILE A 127 4.15 12.40 18.58
C ILE A 127 3.63 13.68 19.24
N ASP A 128 4.53 14.51 19.72
CA ASP A 128 4.18 15.89 20.07
C ASP A 128 3.66 16.58 18.79
N LEU A 129 2.35 16.86 18.76
CA LEU A 129 1.70 17.51 17.63
C LEU A 129 2.31 18.89 17.31
N LYS A 130 3.03 19.50 18.26
CA LYS A 130 3.77 20.76 18.03
C LYS A 130 5.02 20.60 17.16
N GLY A 131 5.54 19.37 17.00
CA GLY A 131 6.67 19.03 16.12
C GLY A 131 6.30 18.22 14.88
N ILE A 132 5.00 17.94 14.63
CA ILE A 132 4.55 17.15 13.50
C ILE A 132 4.27 18.05 12.30
N GLU A 133 5.29 18.38 11.58
CA GLU A 133 5.15 18.78 10.18
C GLU A 133 4.88 17.58 9.23
N LYS A 134 4.73 16.33 9.75
CA LYS A 134 4.84 15.11 8.88
C LYS A 134 3.75 14.05 8.94
N PRO A 135 2.56 14.20 9.56
CA PRO A 135 1.35 13.47 9.14
C PRO A 135 1.03 13.76 7.67
N GLU A 136 1.51 14.88 7.16
CA GLU A 136 1.44 15.26 5.76
C GLU A 136 2.06 14.23 4.80
N ILE A 137 3.06 13.42 5.21
CA ILE A 137 3.65 12.41 4.31
C ILE A 137 2.60 11.40 3.88
N ALA A 138 1.84 10.84 4.83
CA ALA A 138 0.78 9.90 4.52
C ALA A 138 -0.39 10.57 3.77
N ALA A 139 -0.80 11.76 4.19
CA ALA A 139 -1.86 12.51 3.52
C ALA A 139 -1.47 12.91 2.09
N LYS A 140 -0.24 13.37 1.87
CA LYS A 140 0.29 13.66 0.53
C LYS A 140 0.35 12.40 -0.33
N ALA A 141 0.73 11.25 0.24
CA ALA A 141 0.74 9.98 -0.48
C ALA A 141 -0.68 9.58 -0.92
N ILE A 142 -1.66 9.66 -0.02
CA ILE A 142 -3.07 9.37 -0.34
C ILE A 142 -3.58 10.29 -1.46
N LYS A 143 -3.35 11.60 -1.33
CA LYS A 143 -3.72 12.57 -2.36
C LYS A 143 -3.12 12.20 -3.72
N MET A 144 -1.82 11.88 -3.76
CA MET A 144 -1.15 11.50 -5.01
C MET A 144 -1.70 10.20 -5.59
N ILE A 145 -2.07 9.22 -4.76
CA ILE A 145 -2.71 7.98 -5.21
C ILE A 145 -4.04 8.30 -5.88
N CYS A 146 -4.92 9.07 -5.22
CA CYS A 146 -6.22 9.46 -5.80
C CYS A 146 -6.05 10.21 -7.14
N GLU A 147 -5.11 11.17 -7.20
CA GLU A 147 -4.81 11.88 -8.46
C GLU A 147 -4.28 10.91 -9.54
N GLY A 148 -3.45 9.93 -9.17
CA GLY A 148 -2.93 8.91 -10.07
C GLY A 148 -4.00 7.98 -10.61
N GLU A 149 -4.99 7.60 -9.80
CA GLU A 149 -6.14 6.80 -10.22
C GLU A 149 -7.03 7.57 -11.20
N VAL A 150 -7.29 8.84 -10.93
CA VAL A 150 -8.06 9.70 -11.85
C VAL A 150 -7.30 9.91 -13.16
N ASP A 151 -5.99 10.17 -13.11
CA ASP A 151 -5.14 10.25 -14.32
C ASP A 151 -5.25 8.95 -15.15
N GLN A 152 -5.18 7.78 -14.50
CA GLN A 152 -5.31 6.48 -15.17
C GLN A 152 -6.69 6.30 -15.80
N TYR A 153 -7.75 6.65 -15.09
CA TYR A 153 -9.13 6.55 -15.58
C TYR A 153 -9.35 7.40 -16.84
N GLN A 154 -8.84 8.64 -16.86
CA GLN A 154 -8.94 9.54 -18.00
C GLN A 154 -8.11 9.09 -19.21
N GLN A 155 -7.06 8.32 -18.99
CA GLN A 155 -6.12 7.83 -20.01
C GLN A 155 -6.46 6.42 -20.51
N ARG A 156 -7.59 5.85 -20.10
CA ARG A 156 -8.02 4.53 -20.60
C ARG A 156 -8.24 4.59 -22.10
N PHE A 157 -7.76 3.57 -22.80
CA PHE A 157 -7.87 3.42 -24.26
C PHE A 157 -7.19 4.53 -25.09
N ASP A 158 -6.29 5.34 -24.48
CA ASP A 158 -5.52 6.36 -25.19
C ASP A 158 -4.20 5.75 -25.72
N PRO A 159 -4.07 5.52 -27.04
CA PRO A 159 -2.82 4.99 -27.60
C PRO A 159 -1.69 6.03 -27.66
N GLY A 160 -2.00 7.31 -27.37
CA GLY A 160 -1.03 8.42 -27.38
C GLY A 160 -0.25 8.58 -26.06
N ILE A 161 -0.38 7.64 -25.12
CA ILE A 161 0.36 7.70 -23.85
C ILE A 161 1.85 7.67 -24.08
N THR A 162 2.55 8.71 -23.58
CA THR A 162 4.01 8.78 -23.63
C THR A 162 4.65 8.00 -22.46
N THR A 163 5.91 7.59 -22.64
CA THR A 163 6.70 7.01 -21.53
C THR A 163 6.72 7.90 -20.29
N PHE A 164 6.78 9.22 -20.45
CA PHE A 164 6.75 10.15 -19.33
C PHE A 164 5.41 10.11 -18.58
N THR A 165 4.29 10.07 -19.32
CA THR A 165 2.95 9.95 -18.74
C THR A 165 2.79 8.64 -17.98
N TYR A 166 3.26 7.53 -18.53
CA TYR A 166 3.30 6.23 -17.87
C TYR A 166 4.12 6.28 -16.58
N LEU A 167 5.37 6.78 -16.62
CA LEU A 167 6.23 6.88 -15.44
C LEU A 167 5.62 7.76 -14.34
N LYS A 168 4.97 8.87 -14.72
CA LYS A 168 4.24 9.73 -13.78
C LYS A 168 3.09 8.99 -13.11
N ARG A 169 2.34 8.18 -13.86
CA ARG A 169 1.23 7.37 -13.35
C ARG A 169 1.69 6.34 -12.33
N ILE A 170 2.68 5.51 -12.67
CA ILE A 170 3.19 4.49 -11.72
C ILE A 170 3.87 5.12 -10.49
N CYS A 171 4.47 6.29 -10.65
CA CYS A 171 5.01 7.09 -9.55
C CYS A 171 3.90 7.44 -8.55
N ARG A 172 2.77 7.96 -9.01
CA ARG A 172 1.65 8.40 -8.18
C ARG A 172 0.84 7.24 -7.60
N LYS A 173 0.53 6.22 -8.41
CA LYS A 173 -0.31 5.10 -8.00
C LYS A 173 0.40 4.13 -7.05
N THR A 174 1.62 3.74 -7.39
CA THR A 174 2.31 2.63 -6.70
C THR A 174 3.52 3.09 -5.90
N ALA A 175 4.42 3.89 -6.52
CA ALA A 175 5.72 4.19 -5.94
C ALA A 175 5.64 5.15 -4.75
N VAL A 176 4.68 6.07 -4.75
CA VAL A 176 4.49 7.05 -3.66
C VAL A 176 4.30 6.38 -2.29
N LEU A 177 3.65 5.23 -2.24
CA LEU A 177 3.42 4.53 -0.97
C LEU A 177 4.70 3.83 -0.46
N PHE A 178 5.59 3.39 -1.35
CA PHE A 178 6.94 2.92 -0.98
C PHE A 178 7.83 4.09 -0.51
N ALA A 179 7.72 5.23 -1.18
CA ALA A 179 8.42 6.44 -0.76
C ALA A 179 7.96 6.89 0.64
N ALA A 180 6.65 6.89 0.89
CA ALA A 180 6.08 7.19 2.20
C ALA A 180 6.57 6.20 3.27
N ALA A 181 6.62 4.88 2.96
CA ALA A 181 7.12 3.86 3.86
C ALA A 181 8.57 4.16 4.31
N CYS A 182 9.45 4.42 3.37
CA CYS A 182 10.85 4.72 3.66
C CYS A 182 11.02 6.05 4.40
N SER A 183 10.34 7.11 3.96
CA SER A 183 10.41 8.42 4.61
C SER A 183 9.87 8.40 6.03
N MET A 184 8.72 7.75 6.25
CA MET A 184 8.11 7.64 7.58
C MET A 184 8.96 6.81 8.54
N GLY A 185 9.54 5.70 8.05
CA GLY A 185 10.46 4.89 8.84
C GLY A 185 11.68 5.69 9.31
N ALA A 186 12.39 6.33 8.38
CA ALA A 186 13.56 7.15 8.69
C ALA A 186 13.23 8.33 9.62
N TRP A 187 12.16 9.05 9.30
CA TRP A 187 11.71 10.16 10.13
C TRP A 187 11.34 9.70 11.55
N SER A 188 10.67 8.56 11.70
CA SER A 188 10.26 8.03 13.00
C SER A 188 11.45 7.72 13.91
N ALA A 189 12.60 7.46 13.34
CA ALA A 189 13.86 7.17 14.02
C ALA A 189 14.76 8.40 14.22
N GLY A 190 14.25 9.61 13.97
CA GLY A 190 15.00 10.86 14.16
C GLY A 190 16.11 11.08 13.15
N CYS A 191 16.07 10.45 11.98
CA CYS A 191 17.07 10.66 10.95
C CYS A 191 17.10 12.13 10.47
N PRO A 192 18.27 12.65 10.09
CA PRO A 192 18.39 13.94 9.43
C PRO A 192 17.52 14.04 8.17
N GLU A 193 17.06 15.25 7.85
CA GLU A 193 16.12 15.47 6.74
C GLU A 193 16.65 14.95 5.39
N ASP A 194 17.97 15.11 5.15
CA ASP A 194 18.61 14.57 3.95
C ASP A 194 18.51 13.04 3.88
N THR A 195 18.69 12.34 4.98
CA THR A 195 18.53 10.87 5.06
C THR A 195 17.09 10.48 4.78
N VAL A 196 16.12 11.19 5.39
CA VAL A 196 14.68 10.96 5.13
C VAL A 196 14.36 11.14 3.65
N ARG A 197 14.90 12.19 3.04
CA ARG A 197 14.70 12.51 1.62
C ARG A 197 15.34 11.43 0.70
N ILE A 198 16.57 11.00 1.01
CA ILE A 198 17.28 9.97 0.24
C ILE A 198 16.55 8.62 0.30
N LEU A 199 16.14 8.19 1.50
CA LEU A 199 15.38 6.96 1.68
C LEU A 199 13.99 7.05 1.02
N GLY A 200 13.33 8.20 1.05
CA GLY A 200 12.10 8.44 0.30
C GLY A 200 12.30 8.28 -1.21
N LYS A 201 13.38 8.83 -1.77
CA LYS A 201 13.73 8.64 -3.19
C LYS A 201 14.03 7.18 -3.51
N PHE A 202 14.75 6.48 -2.65
CA PHE A 202 14.99 5.04 -2.80
C PHE A 202 13.67 4.28 -2.86
N GLY A 203 12.73 4.52 -1.93
CA GLY A 203 11.40 3.91 -1.94
C GLY A 203 10.63 4.23 -3.23
N MET A 204 10.72 5.47 -3.72
CA MET A 204 10.10 5.88 -4.98
C MET A 204 10.63 5.05 -6.16
N TYR A 205 11.94 4.98 -6.34
CA TYR A 205 12.54 4.23 -7.45
C TYR A 205 12.29 2.73 -7.34
N TYR A 206 12.32 2.19 -6.13
CA TYR A 206 11.95 0.79 -5.90
C TYR A 206 10.50 0.53 -6.31
N GLY A 207 9.57 1.39 -5.89
CA GLY A 207 8.16 1.26 -6.23
C GLY A 207 7.87 1.36 -7.73
N MET A 208 8.59 2.24 -8.44
CA MET A 208 8.52 2.33 -9.91
C MET A 208 9.03 1.05 -10.57
N ALA A 209 10.19 0.55 -10.17
CA ALA A 209 10.75 -0.71 -10.69
C ALA A 209 9.84 -1.91 -10.38
N PHE A 210 9.21 -1.92 -9.19
CA PHE A 210 8.24 -2.92 -8.80
C PHE A 210 7.03 -2.94 -9.74
N GLN A 211 6.48 -1.75 -10.07
CA GLN A 211 5.33 -1.66 -10.96
C GLN A 211 5.69 -2.02 -12.40
N ILE A 212 6.82 -1.54 -12.92
CA ILE A 212 7.30 -1.92 -14.27
C ILE A 212 7.44 -3.45 -14.37
N ARG A 213 7.97 -4.10 -13.34
CA ARG A 213 8.07 -5.56 -13.27
C ARG A 213 6.70 -6.23 -13.24
N ASP A 214 5.75 -5.68 -12.49
CA ASP A 214 4.39 -6.24 -12.42
C ASP A 214 3.68 -6.13 -13.78
N ASP A 215 3.80 -4.98 -14.47
CA ASP A 215 3.26 -4.76 -15.82
C ASP A 215 3.90 -5.72 -16.84
N LEU A 216 5.23 -5.92 -16.75
CA LEU A 216 5.93 -6.89 -17.60
C LEU A 216 5.43 -8.33 -17.36
N ILE A 217 5.19 -8.70 -16.11
CA ILE A 217 4.64 -10.02 -15.77
C ILE A 217 3.23 -10.18 -16.35
N ASP A 218 2.36 -9.16 -16.26
CA ASP A 218 1.02 -9.20 -16.86
C ASP A 218 1.10 -9.45 -18.38
N PHE A 219 2.10 -8.90 -19.04
CA PHE A 219 2.28 -9.07 -20.49
C PHE A 219 2.88 -10.42 -20.89
N VAL A 220 3.85 -10.97 -20.13
CA VAL A 220 4.61 -12.19 -20.50
C VAL A 220 4.13 -13.47 -19.81
N SER A 221 3.23 -13.36 -18.83
CA SER A 221 2.77 -14.53 -18.06
C SER A 221 1.89 -15.45 -18.89
N ASP A 222 2.12 -16.75 -18.75
CA ASP A 222 1.26 -17.78 -19.33
C ASP A 222 0.07 -18.03 -18.39
N SER A 223 -1.16 -17.88 -18.91
CA SER A 223 -2.42 -18.04 -18.16
C SER A 223 -2.53 -19.34 -17.35
N LYS A 224 -1.82 -20.39 -17.77
CA LYS A 224 -1.80 -21.69 -17.11
C LYS A 224 -0.95 -21.75 -15.84
N LYS A 225 0.02 -20.83 -15.67
CA LYS A 225 0.94 -20.86 -14.51
C LYS A 225 0.52 -19.98 -13.35
N GLU A 226 -0.22 -18.90 -13.58
CA GLU A 226 -0.56 -17.94 -12.54
C GLU A 226 -2.06 -17.86 -12.19
N GLY A 227 -2.94 -18.57 -12.93
CA GLY A 227 -4.38 -18.58 -12.65
C GLY A 227 -5.07 -17.22 -12.80
N LYS A 228 -4.42 -16.27 -13.52
CA LYS A 228 -4.96 -14.95 -13.85
C LYS A 228 -5.17 -14.82 -15.36
N PRO A 229 -6.18 -14.04 -15.80
CA PRO A 229 -6.28 -13.67 -17.20
C PRO A 229 -5.03 -12.89 -17.59
N VAL A 230 -4.35 -13.29 -18.64
CA VAL A 230 -3.19 -12.62 -19.25
C VAL A 230 -3.70 -11.38 -19.97
N ILE A 231 -2.86 -10.30 -19.98
CA ILE A 231 -3.17 -9.04 -20.68
C ILE A 231 -4.40 -8.33 -20.05
N LYS A 232 -4.52 -8.42 -18.71
CA LYS A 232 -5.61 -7.78 -17.99
C LYS A 232 -5.62 -6.27 -18.21
N ASP A 233 -4.45 -5.62 -18.11
CA ASP A 233 -4.30 -4.17 -18.23
C ASP A 233 -4.77 -3.67 -19.60
N ILE A 234 -4.39 -4.34 -20.68
CA ILE A 234 -4.83 -3.96 -22.04
C ILE A 234 -6.35 -4.11 -22.19
N ASN A 235 -6.94 -5.18 -21.65
CA ASN A 235 -8.38 -5.41 -21.72
C ASN A 235 -9.16 -4.33 -20.94
N GLU A 236 -8.58 -3.76 -19.90
CA GLU A 236 -9.13 -2.65 -19.14
C GLU A 236 -8.82 -1.28 -19.75
N GLY A 237 -8.11 -1.25 -20.88
CA GLY A 237 -7.70 -0.02 -21.57
C GLY A 237 -6.51 0.68 -20.90
N VAL A 238 -5.79 -0.02 -20.01
CA VAL A 238 -4.60 0.51 -19.34
C VAL A 238 -3.36 0.20 -20.18
N ILE A 239 -2.84 1.20 -20.88
CA ILE A 239 -1.62 1.05 -21.69
C ILE A 239 -0.40 1.21 -20.79
N THR A 240 0.48 0.20 -20.81
CA THR A 240 1.71 0.14 -20.01
C THR A 240 2.95 0.26 -20.90
N LEU A 241 4.14 0.34 -20.30
CA LEU A 241 5.40 0.51 -21.03
C LEU A 241 5.80 -0.71 -21.88
N PRO A 242 5.63 -1.98 -21.41
CA PRO A 242 5.92 -3.18 -22.19
C PRO A 242 5.06 -3.36 -23.43
#